data_709fa83de8d32d4c01dd4541b87a404e
#
_entry.id   709fa83de8d32d4c01dd4541b87a404e
#
_cell.length_a   1.000
_cell.length_b   1.000
_cell.length_c   1.000
_cell.angle_alpha   90.00
_cell.angle_beta   90.00
_cell.angle_gamma   90.00
#
_symmetry.space_group_name_H-M   'P 1'
#
loop_
_entity.id
_entity.type
_entity.pdbx_description
1 polymer ?
#
loop_
_entity_poly.entity_id
_entity_poly.type
_entity_poly.pdbx_seq_one_letter_code
_entity_poly.pdbx_strand_id
1 'polypeptide(L)' 'VDRVLRYFRNTDGFSDFEDMDLRNYAKFRKVLAEFQEFYRLQKYNLKLLDRYLWQLGKEKFPKKY' A
#
# COMPACT_ATOMS: atom_id res chain seq x y z
N VAL A 1 -6.18 3.34 0.16
CA VAL A 1 -4.85 2.75 0.33
C VAL A 1 -4.91 1.22 0.32
N ASP A 2 -5.89 0.64 1.00
CA ASP A 2 -6.03 -0.83 1.03
C ASP A 2 -6.17 -1.42 -0.36
N ARG A 3 -6.97 -0.77 -1.20
CA ARG A 3 -7.22 -1.25 -2.55
C ARG A 3 -5.94 -1.24 -3.38
N VAL A 4 -5.13 -0.20 -3.22
CA VAL A 4 -3.85 -0.07 -3.92
C VAL A 4 -2.90 -1.16 -3.46
N LEU A 5 -2.81 -1.40 -2.16
CA LEU A 5 -1.93 -2.43 -1.62
C LEU A 5 -2.34 -3.81 -2.11
N ARG A 6 -3.63 -4.10 -2.15
CA ARG A 6 -4.12 -5.39 -2.66
C ARG A 6 -3.84 -5.55 -4.15
N TYR A 7 -3.97 -4.46 -4.90
CA TYR A 7 -3.67 -4.47 -6.32
C TYR A 7 -2.21 -4.83 -6.57
N PHE A 8 -1.29 -4.17 -5.87
CA PHE A 8 0.13 -4.46 -6.05
C PHE A 8 0.52 -5.82 -5.50
N ARG A 9 -0.13 -6.30 -4.44
CA ARG A 9 0.09 -7.66 -3.98
C ARG A 9 -0.26 -8.67 -5.07
N ASN A 10 -1.39 -8.49 -5.72
CA ASN A 10 -1.86 -9.43 -6.74
C ASN A 10 -1.06 -9.32 -8.04
N THR A 11 -0.55 -8.13 -8.33
CA THR A 11 0.18 -7.88 -9.58
C THR A 11 1.66 -8.20 -9.45
N ASP A 12 2.30 -7.71 -8.39
CA ASP A 12 3.75 -7.80 -8.23
C ASP A 12 4.20 -8.76 -7.13
N GLY A 13 3.27 -9.19 -6.26
CA GLY A 13 3.59 -10.13 -5.19
C GLY A 13 4.60 -9.60 -4.19
N PHE A 14 4.52 -8.32 -3.84
CA PHE A 14 5.51 -7.71 -2.95
C PHE A 14 5.40 -8.21 -1.51
N SER A 15 4.29 -8.80 -1.12
CA SER A 15 4.05 -9.28 0.22
C SER A 15 2.96 -10.35 0.20
N ASP A 16 2.96 -11.22 1.21
CA ASP A 16 1.99 -12.31 1.34
C ASP A 16 0.84 -11.98 2.30
N PHE A 17 0.61 -10.70 2.58
CA PHE A 17 -0.44 -10.33 3.52
C PHE A 17 -1.82 -10.71 3.01
N GLU A 18 -2.74 -10.93 3.95
CA GLU A 18 -4.15 -11.15 3.64
C GLU A 18 -4.93 -9.85 3.79
N ASP A 19 -6.13 -9.80 3.19
CA ASP A 19 -6.94 -8.58 3.23
C ASP A 19 -7.27 -8.16 4.67
N MET A 20 -7.51 -9.13 5.55
CA MET A 20 -7.82 -8.84 6.95
C MET A 20 -6.64 -8.23 7.70
N ASP A 21 -5.41 -8.50 7.25
CA ASP A 21 -4.22 -7.95 7.88
C ASP A 21 -4.18 -6.41 7.78
N LEU A 22 -4.81 -5.86 6.77
CA LEU A 22 -4.85 -4.40 6.59
C LEU A 22 -5.73 -3.70 7.64
N ARG A 23 -6.56 -4.45 8.35
CA ARG A 23 -7.39 -3.92 9.43
C ARG A 23 -6.64 -3.83 10.74
N ASN A 24 -5.52 -4.54 10.85
CA ASN A 24 -4.66 -4.48 12.03
C ASN A 24 -3.58 -3.44 11.79
N TYR A 25 -3.55 -2.39 12.62
CA TYR A 25 -2.67 -1.26 12.41
C TYR A 25 -1.18 -1.66 12.35
N ALA A 26 -0.77 -2.54 13.26
CA ALA A 26 0.62 -2.98 13.30
C ALA A 26 0.99 -3.76 12.04
N LYS A 27 0.11 -4.64 11.58
CA LYS A 27 0.33 -5.39 10.34
C LYS A 27 0.27 -4.49 9.12
N PHE A 28 -0.62 -3.51 9.13
CA PHE A 28 -0.73 -2.52 8.06
C PHE A 28 0.58 -1.76 7.89
N ARG A 29 1.16 -1.32 9.00
CA ARG A 29 2.45 -0.63 8.96
C ARG A 29 3.56 -1.53 8.42
N LYS A 30 3.54 -2.80 8.78
CA LYS A 30 4.51 -3.76 8.27
C LYS A 30 4.37 -3.94 6.76
N VAL A 31 3.14 -4.00 6.27
CA VAL A 31 2.87 -4.09 4.83
C VAL A 31 3.40 -2.86 4.11
N LEU A 32 3.20 -1.67 4.69
CA LEU A 32 3.73 -0.44 4.11
C LEU A 32 5.24 -0.45 4.05
N ALA A 33 5.90 -0.98 5.09
CA ALA A 33 7.35 -1.07 5.11
C ALA A 33 7.86 -2.05 4.04
N GLU A 34 7.17 -3.15 3.85
CA GLU A 34 7.51 -4.11 2.80
C GLU A 34 7.32 -3.50 1.41
N PHE A 35 6.25 -2.74 1.22
CA PHE A 35 6.01 -2.02 -0.03
C PHE A 35 7.13 -1.02 -0.29
N GLN A 36 7.49 -0.27 0.73
CA GLN A 36 8.55 0.73 0.64
C GLN A 36 9.88 0.09 0.23
N GLU A 37 10.21 -1.04 0.83
CA GLU A 37 11.45 -1.74 0.53
C GLU A 37 11.43 -2.35 -0.87
N PHE A 38 10.31 -2.96 -1.25
CA PHE A 38 10.18 -3.61 -2.55
C PHE A 38 10.34 -2.62 -3.71
N TYR A 39 9.77 -1.43 -3.58
CA TYR A 39 9.82 -0.42 -4.63
C TYR A 39 10.92 0.62 -4.41
N ARG A 40 11.80 0.38 -3.43
CA ARG A 40 12.95 1.24 -3.13
C ARG A 40 12.52 2.69 -2.84
N LEU A 41 11.52 2.83 -2.00
CA LEU A 41 10.97 4.13 -1.62
C LEU A 41 11.42 4.57 -0.23
N GLN A 42 12.59 4.10 0.23
CA GLN A 42 13.08 4.37 1.57
C GLN A 42 13.31 5.85 1.86
N LYS A 43 13.47 6.66 0.82
CA LYS A 43 13.61 8.09 0.99
C LYS A 43 12.34 8.78 1.48
N TYR A 44 11.21 8.10 1.38
CA TYR A 44 9.94 8.60 1.88
C TYR A 44 9.65 7.98 3.25
N ASN A 45 9.21 8.80 4.22
CA ASN A 45 8.76 8.23 5.48
C ASN A 45 7.36 7.63 5.27
N LEU A 46 6.85 6.91 6.29
CA LEU A 46 5.57 6.22 6.16
C LEU A 46 4.41 7.18 5.90
N LYS A 47 4.49 8.39 6.45
CA LYS A 47 3.44 9.39 6.24
C LYS A 47 3.39 9.85 4.79
N LEU A 48 4.56 10.11 4.19
CA LEU A 48 4.64 10.51 2.79
C LEU A 48 4.23 9.35 1.89
N LEU A 49 4.62 8.13 2.25
CA LEU A 49 4.23 6.94 1.50
C LEU A 49 2.72 6.76 1.50
N ASP A 50 2.08 6.98 2.64
CA ASP A 50 0.63 6.89 2.74
C ASP A 50 -0.04 7.88 1.79
N ARG A 51 0.46 9.11 1.74
CA ARG A 51 -0.07 10.12 0.82
C ARG A 51 0.15 9.74 -0.63
N TYR A 52 1.30 9.17 -0.93
CA TYR A 52 1.62 8.69 -2.27
C TYR A 52 0.64 7.60 -2.70
N LEU A 53 0.39 6.64 -1.82
CA LEU A 53 -0.54 5.55 -2.11
C LEU A 53 -1.98 6.05 -2.26
N TRP A 54 -2.35 7.04 -1.47
CA TRP A 54 -3.67 7.64 -1.58
C TRP A 54 -3.87 8.31 -2.94
N GLN A 55 -2.86 9.07 -3.37
CA GLN A 55 -2.90 9.73 -4.67
C GLN A 55 -2.94 8.70 -5.80
N LEU A 56 -2.12 7.66 -5.70
CA LEU A 56 -2.08 6.59 -6.68
C LEU A 56 -3.42 5.88 -6.77
N GLY A 57 -4.07 5.67 -5.63
CA GLY A 57 -5.38 5.06 -5.60
C GLY A 57 -6.43 5.91 -6.31
N LYS A 58 -6.35 7.22 -6.17
CA LYS A 58 -7.27 8.12 -6.87
C LYS A 58 -7.10 8.04 -8.38
N GLU A 59 -5.88 7.88 -8.84
CA GLU A 59 -5.60 7.82 -10.27
C GLU A 59 -6.00 6.47 -10.87
N LYS A 60 -5.70 5.37 -10.17
CA LYS A 60 -5.99 4.04 -10.68
C LYS A 60 -7.41 3.57 -10.41
N PHE A 61 -8.00 4.03 -9.33
CA PHE A 61 -9.34 3.62 -8.91
C PHE A 61 -10.19 4.84 -8.57
N PRO A 62 -10.47 5.70 -9.55
CA PRO A 62 -11.26 6.89 -9.29
C PRO A 62 -12.66 6.48 -8.84
N LYS A 63 -13.17 7.16 -7.83
CA LYS A 63 -14.52 6.92 -7.36
C LYS A 63 -15.50 7.44 -8.39
N LYS A 64 -16.48 6.62 -8.72
CA LYS A 64 -17.59 7.04 -9.58
C LYS A 64 -18.79 7.31 -8.67
N TYR A 65 -19.32 8.48 -8.79
CA TYR A 65 -20.52 8.88 -8.07
C TYR A 65 -21.65 9.11 -9.06
#